data_7da1828561b4a87d9534d06316c06c3e
#
_entry.id   7da1828561b4a87d9534d06316c06c3e
#
_cell.length_a   1.000
_cell.length_b   1.000
_cell.length_c   1.000
_cell.angle_alpha   90.00
_cell.angle_beta   90.00
_cell.angle_gamma   90.00
#
_symmetry.space_group_name_H-M   'P 1'
#
loop_
_entity.id
_entity.type
_entity.pdbx_description
1 polymer ?
#
loop_
_entity_poly.entity_id
_entity_poly.type
_entity_poly.pdbx_seq_one_letter_code
_entity_poly.pdbx_strand_id
1 'polypeptide(L)'
;MNGKPKPAFFLVMLVVVAGLIYVGINRFSGKGVFGSRDTSSISQDELAKMKGGPEAPDGASVTTVKEYNYVASTKLPEVKGTSAYAPLEDNTVRMALNVWAGWAPVIVANNGFKPGKVWKAPGGKTFKLELALIDDPIAMRDAYASGKIHIGWATLDMIPLFVEQLRKDSRTMPRVFQQVDWSNGGDGIVCRNTVKSVADMRGKTVVLAQNSPSHFFLLNTLISGGLQPSEVEYKFTQDAFQAAAAFNSDKKLSCVVSWAPDIYNLADAKGNRMLVNTQTANKLIADVWFARADFAKDNPQIMEGLTRGIFEAMESLKTQETKAQAAKLMAAGYSIPEKDALSMLGDAHSTNFAENREFFLNQNNPTNFERTWNTAYFLYKKIGSVAGTPVPFDQVMDFSVLKTLGAEPMFANQKNEYQVNFVPTSATTVQAESNEILTKTIVIQFYPNSDDLEKKIQKTVDNKTLEELYDPNAPFVVEEAGKLSGQFGAARIVIEGHTDGSMRGAGSVTSADVQELSLRRANAVKQALIRKFPSLQPNQFTAVGRGWDRP
;
A
#
# COMPACT_ATOMS: atom_id res chain seq x y z
N MET A 1 -3.88 -16.85 53.64
CA MET A 1 -4.96 -16.58 52.65
C MET A 1 -4.30 -16.04 51.40
N ASN A 2 -4.10 -16.90 50.42
CA ASN A 2 -3.42 -16.56 49.18
C ASN A 2 -4.44 -16.03 48.17
N GLY A 3 -4.58 -14.73 48.08
CA GLY A 3 -5.35 -14.08 47.04
C GLY A 3 -4.47 -13.93 45.77
N LYS A 4 -4.70 -14.76 44.75
CA LYS A 4 -4.11 -14.54 43.43
C LYS A 4 -4.65 -13.23 42.88
N PRO A 5 -3.80 -12.32 42.41
CA PRO A 5 -4.29 -11.11 41.72
C PRO A 5 -5.04 -11.51 40.45
N LYS A 6 -6.29 -11.07 40.34
CA LYS A 6 -7.06 -11.20 39.12
C LYS A 6 -6.47 -10.21 38.10
N PRO A 7 -6.13 -10.63 36.87
CA PRO A 7 -5.66 -9.72 35.84
C PRO A 7 -6.79 -8.77 35.46
N ALA A 8 -6.56 -7.48 35.60
CA ALA A 8 -7.45 -6.45 35.10
C ALA A 8 -7.13 -6.22 33.61
N PHE A 9 -8.04 -6.60 32.74
CA PHE A 9 -7.91 -6.39 31.28
C PHE A 9 -8.52 -5.04 30.89
N PHE A 10 -7.80 -4.30 30.13
CA PHE A 10 -8.26 -3.02 29.60
C PHE A 10 -8.26 -3.06 28.09
N LEU A 11 -9.37 -2.69 27.51
CA LEU A 11 -9.57 -2.64 26.06
C LEU A 11 -9.36 -1.21 25.59
N VAL A 12 -8.36 -1.00 24.76
CA VAL A 12 -8.19 0.26 24.03
C VAL A 12 -8.63 0.00 22.60
N MET A 13 -9.69 0.63 22.16
CA MET A 13 -10.09 0.60 20.74
C MET A 13 -9.19 1.54 19.98
N LEU A 14 -8.34 0.96 19.21
CA LEU A 14 -7.54 1.63 18.23
C LEU A 14 -7.82 0.94 16.89
N VAL A 15 -7.91 1.68 15.84
CA VAL A 15 -8.01 1.14 14.49
C VAL A 15 -6.66 0.55 14.09
N VAL A 16 -6.35 -0.69 14.43
CA VAL A 16 -5.05 -1.33 14.17
C VAL A 16 -5.13 -2.83 13.98
N VAL A 17 -4.23 -3.32 13.19
CA VAL A 17 -3.98 -4.76 12.93
C VAL A 17 -2.97 -5.33 13.92
N ALA A 18 -3.38 -6.05 14.93
CA ALA A 18 -2.47 -6.92 15.67
C ALA A 18 -3.17 -8.12 16.32
N GLY A 19 -2.52 -9.17 16.35
CA GLY A 19 -2.76 -10.20 17.37
C GLY A 19 -3.61 -11.40 17.01
N LEU A 20 -3.66 -11.85 15.74
CA LEU A 20 -4.18 -13.18 15.40
C LEU A 20 -3.16 -14.07 14.68
N ILE A 21 -1.89 -13.93 15.03
CA ILE A 21 -0.81 -14.70 14.38
C ILE A 21 -0.80 -16.18 14.80
N TYR A 22 -1.42 -16.57 15.91
CA TYR A 22 -1.14 -17.89 16.49
C TYR A 22 -2.19 -19.00 16.21
N VAL A 23 -3.36 -18.72 15.72
CA VAL A 23 -4.41 -19.75 15.57
C VAL A 23 -4.68 -20.20 14.12
N GLY A 24 -4.10 -19.50 13.12
CA GLY A 24 -4.38 -19.75 11.69
C GLY A 24 -3.48 -20.75 10.95
N ILE A 25 -2.38 -21.19 11.56
CA ILE A 25 -1.33 -21.92 10.80
C ILE A 25 -1.69 -23.36 10.41
N ASN A 26 -2.68 -23.99 11.05
CA ASN A 26 -2.89 -25.46 10.91
C ASN A 26 -4.09 -25.91 10.04
N ARG A 27 -4.72 -25.05 9.22
CA ARG A 27 -5.91 -25.49 8.47
C ARG A 27 -5.92 -25.29 6.95
N PHE A 28 -4.83 -24.94 6.31
CA PHE A 28 -4.81 -24.82 4.83
C PHE A 28 -3.71 -25.64 4.16
N SER A 29 -3.83 -26.97 4.21
CA SER A 29 -3.24 -27.87 3.21
C SER A 29 -4.35 -28.33 2.27
N GLY A 30 -4.81 -27.47 1.38
CA GLY A 30 -5.71 -27.81 0.28
C GLY A 30 -4.89 -28.12 -0.97
N LYS A 31 -5.01 -29.32 -1.47
CA LYS A 31 -4.40 -29.80 -2.72
C LYS A 31 -4.90 -28.97 -3.90
N GLY A 32 -4.07 -28.04 -4.41
CA GLY A 32 -4.28 -27.39 -5.70
C GLY A 32 -3.68 -28.22 -6.82
N VAL A 33 -4.46 -28.47 -7.84
CA VAL A 33 -4.03 -29.14 -9.07
C VAL A 33 -3.07 -28.23 -9.82
N PHE A 34 -1.80 -28.61 -9.92
CA PHE A 34 -0.79 -27.93 -10.71
C PHE A 34 -0.91 -28.35 -12.19
N GLY A 35 -1.33 -27.44 -13.04
CA GLY A 35 -1.04 -27.52 -14.46
C GLY A 35 0.38 -26.99 -14.71
N SER A 36 1.28 -27.79 -15.23
CA SER A 36 2.58 -27.35 -15.70
C SER A 36 2.39 -26.37 -16.85
N ARG A 37 2.80 -25.11 -16.67
CA ARG A 37 2.92 -24.16 -17.77
C ARG A 37 4.30 -24.27 -18.39
N ASP A 38 4.31 -24.18 -19.70
CA ASP A 38 5.52 -24.16 -20.51
C ASP A 38 6.45 -23.02 -20.06
N THR A 39 7.73 -23.32 -19.83
CA THR A 39 8.74 -22.38 -19.35
C THR A 39 9.39 -21.59 -20.49
N SER A 40 8.72 -21.48 -21.64
CA SER A 40 9.23 -20.73 -22.79
C SER A 40 9.32 -19.22 -22.50
N SER A 41 10.35 -18.58 -23.00
CA SER A 41 10.50 -17.12 -22.91
C SER A 41 9.43 -16.40 -23.76
N ILE A 42 8.96 -15.26 -23.29
CA ILE A 42 8.02 -14.42 -24.03
C ILE A 42 8.65 -13.99 -25.37
N SER A 43 7.92 -14.18 -26.48
CA SER A 43 8.35 -13.74 -27.81
C SER A 43 8.21 -12.23 -28.00
N GLN A 44 8.87 -11.65 -29.02
CA GLN A 44 8.72 -10.23 -29.36
C GLN A 44 7.28 -9.89 -29.78
N ASP A 45 6.61 -10.84 -30.47
CA ASP A 45 5.21 -10.66 -30.89
C ASP A 45 4.25 -10.68 -29.68
N GLU A 46 4.52 -11.52 -28.68
CA GLU A 46 3.77 -11.51 -27.43
C GLU A 46 3.97 -10.19 -26.65
N LEU A 47 5.22 -9.68 -26.60
CA LEU A 47 5.48 -8.37 -26.00
C LEU A 47 4.78 -7.24 -26.75
N ALA A 48 4.74 -7.28 -28.09
CA ALA A 48 4.03 -6.29 -28.88
C ALA A 48 2.51 -6.31 -28.61
N LYS A 49 1.93 -7.50 -28.41
CA LYS A 49 0.52 -7.65 -28.01
C LYS A 49 0.26 -7.14 -26.58
N MET A 50 1.21 -7.34 -25.66
CA MET A 50 1.13 -6.84 -24.28
C MET A 50 1.25 -5.31 -24.18
N LYS A 51 1.88 -4.67 -25.17
CA LYS A 51 2.01 -3.20 -25.25
C LYS A 51 0.72 -2.49 -25.67
N GLY A 52 -0.33 -3.22 -26.04
CA GLY A 52 -1.64 -2.64 -26.31
C GLY A 52 -2.24 -2.07 -25.05
N GLY A 53 -2.74 -0.84 -25.11
CA GLY A 53 -3.50 -0.22 -24.03
C GLY A 53 -4.88 -0.86 -23.87
N PRO A 54 -5.61 -0.48 -22.82
CA PRO A 54 -7.00 -0.87 -22.64
C PRO A 54 -7.83 -0.43 -23.83
N GLU A 55 -8.93 -1.12 -24.08
CA GLU A 55 -9.85 -0.75 -25.15
C GLU A 55 -10.32 0.70 -24.97
N ALA A 56 -10.21 1.52 -26.02
CA ALA A 56 -10.57 2.94 -25.94
C ALA A 56 -12.03 3.10 -25.50
N PRO A 57 -12.34 3.90 -24.45
CA PRO A 57 -13.71 4.12 -24.02
C PRO A 57 -14.50 4.84 -25.11
N ASP A 58 -15.75 4.45 -25.28
CA ASP A 58 -16.68 5.08 -26.23
C ASP A 58 -17.29 6.40 -25.76
N GLY A 59 -16.77 6.97 -24.66
CA GLY A 59 -17.22 8.22 -24.07
C GLY A 59 -18.60 8.15 -23.37
N ALA A 60 -19.33 7.06 -23.57
CA ALA A 60 -20.63 6.78 -22.94
C ALA A 60 -20.54 5.62 -21.94
N SER A 61 -19.41 4.92 -21.89
CA SER A 61 -19.21 3.78 -21.00
C SER A 61 -18.81 4.22 -19.60
N VAL A 62 -19.36 3.54 -18.60
CA VAL A 62 -18.97 3.73 -17.19
C VAL A 62 -17.57 3.15 -16.89
N THR A 63 -17.10 2.26 -17.77
CA THR A 63 -15.84 1.54 -17.60
C THR A 63 -14.96 1.66 -18.84
N THR A 64 -13.65 1.66 -18.63
CA THR A 64 -12.62 1.75 -19.67
C THR A 64 -12.71 0.58 -20.65
N VAL A 65 -12.97 -0.63 -20.16
CA VAL A 65 -13.25 -1.81 -20.98
C VAL A 65 -14.68 -2.31 -20.76
N LYS A 66 -15.24 -3.01 -21.73
CA LYS A 66 -16.60 -3.59 -21.66
C LYS A 66 -16.58 -5.09 -21.41
N GLU A 67 -15.59 -5.76 -21.98
CA GLU A 67 -15.42 -7.21 -21.87
C GLU A 67 -14.61 -7.58 -20.62
N TYR A 68 -14.93 -8.71 -20.05
CA TYR A 68 -14.18 -9.26 -18.94
C TYR A 68 -14.22 -10.77 -18.95
N ASN A 69 -13.19 -11.38 -18.38
CA ASN A 69 -13.12 -12.81 -18.15
C ASN A 69 -12.70 -13.07 -16.70
N TYR A 70 -13.38 -14.00 -16.05
CA TYR A 70 -12.92 -14.47 -14.74
C TYR A 70 -11.75 -15.42 -14.92
N VAL A 71 -10.73 -15.21 -14.09
CA VAL A 71 -9.57 -16.10 -13.99
C VAL A 71 -9.64 -16.90 -12.71
N ALA A 72 -9.18 -18.15 -12.74
CA ALA A 72 -9.12 -18.97 -11.55
C ALA A 72 -8.13 -18.37 -10.55
N SER A 73 -8.49 -18.46 -9.24
CA SER A 73 -7.53 -18.15 -8.19
C SER A 73 -6.33 -19.09 -8.28
N THR A 74 -5.17 -18.56 -8.51
CA THR A 74 -3.93 -19.34 -8.60
C THR A 74 -2.85 -18.67 -7.74
N LYS A 75 -1.92 -19.47 -7.24
CA LYS A 75 -0.64 -18.91 -6.80
C LYS A 75 -0.01 -18.20 -7.99
N LEU A 76 0.86 -17.23 -7.69
CA LEU A 76 1.56 -16.50 -8.74
C LEU A 76 2.19 -17.50 -9.73
N PRO A 77 1.87 -17.43 -11.04
CA PRO A 77 2.44 -18.34 -12.03
C PRO A 77 3.98 -18.26 -12.04
N GLU A 78 4.63 -19.36 -12.36
CA GLU A 78 6.08 -19.31 -12.59
C GLU A 78 6.42 -18.37 -13.76
N VAL A 79 7.59 -17.75 -13.70
CA VAL A 79 8.09 -16.94 -14.83
C VAL A 79 8.29 -17.84 -16.04
N LYS A 80 7.89 -17.38 -17.22
CA LYS A 80 7.99 -18.14 -18.47
C LYS A 80 9.44 -18.38 -18.93
N GLY A 81 10.40 -17.71 -18.30
CA GLY A 81 11.82 -17.85 -18.55
C GLY A 81 12.61 -16.62 -18.13
N THR A 82 13.88 -16.80 -17.87
CA THR A 82 14.80 -15.71 -17.53
C THR A 82 15.95 -15.64 -18.54
N SER A 83 16.45 -14.43 -18.80
CA SER A 83 17.61 -14.19 -19.65
C SER A 83 18.40 -12.97 -19.13
N ALA A 84 19.57 -12.70 -19.69
CA ALA A 84 20.19 -11.38 -19.58
C ALA A 84 19.26 -10.32 -20.20
N TYR A 85 19.42 -9.04 -19.80
CA TYR A 85 18.67 -7.97 -20.42
C TYR A 85 19.02 -7.82 -21.90
N ALA A 86 18.03 -7.42 -22.73
CA ALA A 86 18.24 -7.18 -24.14
C ALA A 86 19.20 -6.00 -24.34
N PRO A 87 20.14 -6.07 -25.30
CA PRO A 87 21.02 -4.96 -25.62
C PRO A 87 20.24 -3.66 -25.88
N LEU A 88 20.86 -2.53 -25.53
CA LEU A 88 20.25 -1.21 -25.76
C LEU A 88 20.37 -0.83 -27.25
N GLU A 89 19.41 -1.27 -28.06
CA GLU A 89 19.33 -0.90 -29.45
C GLU A 89 19.16 0.62 -29.56
N ASP A 90 20.01 1.29 -30.30
CA ASP A 90 20.05 2.75 -30.44
C ASP A 90 20.05 3.48 -29.05
N ASN A 91 20.77 2.91 -28.08
CA ASN A 91 20.81 3.37 -26.69
C ASN A 91 19.41 3.51 -26.02
N THR A 92 18.45 2.71 -26.44
CA THR A 92 17.09 2.77 -25.93
C THR A 92 16.88 1.87 -24.72
N VAL A 93 16.50 2.47 -23.59
CA VAL A 93 16.02 1.78 -22.40
C VAL A 93 14.53 1.52 -22.57
N ARG A 94 14.08 0.28 -22.28
CA ARG A 94 12.65 -0.07 -22.28
C ARG A 94 12.15 -0.11 -20.84
N MET A 95 11.13 0.68 -20.57
CA MET A 95 10.53 0.84 -19.25
C MET A 95 9.03 0.55 -19.35
N ALA A 96 8.54 -0.43 -18.57
CA ALA A 96 7.13 -0.74 -18.55
C ALA A 96 6.37 0.21 -17.63
N LEU A 97 5.13 0.49 -17.98
CA LEU A 97 4.15 1.17 -17.14
C LEU A 97 2.75 0.62 -17.42
N ASN A 98 1.77 0.93 -16.58
CA ASN A 98 0.35 0.64 -16.76
C ASN A 98 -0.45 1.94 -16.86
N VAL A 99 -1.76 1.84 -17.06
CA VAL A 99 -2.65 3.01 -17.00
C VAL A 99 -2.76 3.48 -15.54
N TRP A 100 -1.99 4.53 -15.23
CA TRP A 100 -1.94 5.16 -13.92
C TRP A 100 -1.41 6.59 -14.01
N ALA A 101 -1.89 7.47 -13.14
CA ALA A 101 -1.51 8.89 -13.14
C ALA A 101 -0.09 9.15 -12.62
N GLY A 102 0.40 8.31 -11.71
CA GLY A 102 1.70 8.47 -11.08
C GLY A 102 2.88 8.42 -12.05
N TRP A 103 2.67 7.87 -13.24
CA TRP A 103 3.69 7.86 -14.30
C TRP A 103 3.78 9.17 -15.10
N ALA A 104 2.91 10.14 -14.84
CA ALA A 104 2.93 11.43 -15.52
C ALA A 104 4.32 12.11 -15.55
N PRO A 105 5.14 12.09 -14.49
CA PRO A 105 6.48 12.68 -14.54
C PRO A 105 7.37 12.08 -15.63
N VAL A 106 7.46 10.76 -15.75
CA VAL A 106 8.29 10.13 -16.77
C VAL A 106 7.72 10.32 -18.17
N ILE A 107 6.40 10.32 -18.31
CA ILE A 107 5.72 10.55 -19.61
C ILE A 107 6.01 11.97 -20.10
N VAL A 108 5.91 12.98 -19.23
CA VAL A 108 6.26 14.38 -19.56
C VAL A 108 7.76 14.50 -19.85
N ALA A 109 8.60 13.96 -18.95
CA ALA A 109 10.04 13.98 -19.12
C ALA A 109 10.46 13.37 -20.45
N ASN A 110 9.79 12.34 -20.93
CA ASN A 110 10.07 11.66 -22.20
C ASN A 110 9.37 12.28 -23.43
N ASN A 111 8.48 13.25 -23.20
CA ASN A 111 7.59 13.81 -24.24
C ASN A 111 6.73 12.71 -24.93
N GLY A 112 6.16 11.82 -24.11
CA GLY A 112 5.30 10.71 -24.52
C GLY A 112 5.97 9.34 -24.44
N PHE A 113 5.43 8.36 -25.16
CA PHE A 113 5.80 6.94 -25.01
C PHE A 113 6.95 6.50 -25.91
N LYS A 114 7.15 7.17 -27.03
CA LYS A 114 8.15 6.81 -28.04
C LYS A 114 9.56 7.27 -27.65
N PRO A 115 10.63 6.56 -28.07
CA PRO A 115 12.01 6.90 -27.76
C PRO A 115 12.53 8.09 -28.61
N GLY A 116 11.79 9.19 -28.65
CA GLY A 116 12.12 10.38 -29.44
C GLY A 116 13.06 11.36 -28.76
N LYS A 117 12.99 11.47 -27.43
CA LYS A 117 13.82 12.38 -26.63
C LYS A 117 15.16 11.74 -26.26
N VAL A 118 16.23 12.52 -26.35
CA VAL A 118 17.55 12.12 -25.85
C VAL A 118 17.69 12.58 -24.40
N TRP A 119 17.86 11.62 -23.49
CA TRP A 119 18.13 11.85 -22.08
C TRP A 119 19.63 12.01 -21.86
N LYS A 120 19.98 12.80 -20.87
CA LYS A 120 21.37 13.00 -20.45
C LYS A 120 21.64 12.26 -19.16
N ALA A 121 22.78 11.60 -19.09
CA ALA A 121 23.31 10.94 -17.91
C ALA A 121 24.66 11.55 -17.54
N PRO A 122 25.15 11.37 -16.30
CA PRO A 122 26.48 11.82 -15.89
C PRO A 122 27.57 11.30 -16.82
N GLY A 123 28.69 12.06 -16.89
CA GLY A 123 29.81 11.72 -17.75
C GLY A 123 29.56 11.93 -19.25
N GLY A 124 28.48 12.62 -19.62
CA GLY A 124 28.14 12.91 -21.01
C GLY A 124 27.48 11.74 -21.75
N LYS A 125 27.16 10.64 -21.06
CA LYS A 125 26.41 9.51 -21.63
C LYS A 125 24.99 9.96 -21.96
N THR A 126 24.46 9.46 -23.09
CA THR A 126 23.08 9.73 -23.51
C THR A 126 22.33 8.43 -23.72
N PHE A 127 21.02 8.48 -23.55
CA PHE A 127 20.12 7.36 -23.81
C PHE A 127 18.75 7.86 -24.28
N LYS A 128 17.96 6.96 -24.81
CA LYS A 128 16.54 7.17 -25.14
C LYS A 128 15.69 6.28 -24.23
N LEU A 129 14.41 6.63 -24.09
CA LEU A 129 13.48 5.88 -23.27
C LEU A 129 12.24 5.49 -24.11
N GLU A 130 11.95 4.22 -24.20
CA GLU A 130 10.70 3.67 -24.71
C GLU A 130 9.82 3.29 -23.52
N LEU A 131 8.61 3.86 -23.43
CA LEU A 131 7.61 3.50 -22.44
C LEU A 131 6.67 2.45 -23.03
N ALA A 132 6.67 1.26 -22.45
CA ALA A 132 5.85 0.13 -22.88
C ALA A 132 4.64 -0.01 -21.96
N LEU A 133 3.42 0.17 -22.51
CA LEU A 133 2.18 -0.01 -21.74
C LEU A 133 1.89 -1.50 -21.58
N ILE A 134 1.87 -1.99 -20.34
CA ILE A 134 1.55 -3.37 -19.98
C ILE A 134 0.76 -3.35 -18.67
N ASP A 135 -0.57 -3.47 -18.76
CA ASP A 135 -1.47 -3.39 -17.59
C ASP A 135 -1.51 -4.68 -16.76
N ASP A 136 -1.33 -5.84 -17.40
CA ASP A 136 -1.26 -7.12 -16.69
C ASP A 136 0.05 -7.23 -15.89
N PRO A 137 0.01 -7.28 -14.55
CA PRO A 137 1.22 -7.34 -13.72
C PRO A 137 2.06 -8.60 -13.95
N ILE A 138 1.43 -9.72 -14.30
CA ILE A 138 2.14 -10.99 -14.58
C ILE A 138 2.86 -10.91 -15.93
N ALA A 139 2.19 -10.37 -16.94
CA ALA A 139 2.80 -10.15 -18.24
C ALA A 139 3.98 -9.19 -18.15
N MET A 140 3.85 -8.11 -17.38
CA MET A 140 4.95 -7.16 -17.13
C MET A 140 6.12 -7.83 -16.43
N ARG A 141 5.88 -8.59 -15.36
CA ARG A 141 6.92 -9.38 -14.67
C ARG A 141 7.65 -10.34 -15.62
N ASP A 142 6.90 -11.04 -16.47
CA ASP A 142 7.48 -12.01 -17.40
C ASP A 142 8.29 -11.32 -18.51
N ALA A 143 7.85 -10.16 -19.01
CA ALA A 143 8.62 -9.33 -19.93
C ALA A 143 9.92 -8.81 -19.30
N TYR A 144 9.86 -8.42 -18.04
CA TYR A 144 11.02 -8.04 -17.24
C TYR A 144 11.97 -9.25 -17.05
N ALA A 145 11.47 -10.39 -16.62
CA ALA A 145 12.28 -11.60 -16.40
C ALA A 145 13.00 -12.06 -17.67
N SER A 146 12.34 -11.97 -18.82
CA SER A 146 12.93 -12.32 -20.14
C SER A 146 13.91 -11.27 -20.68
N GLY A 147 14.18 -10.18 -19.94
CA GLY A 147 15.12 -9.14 -20.33
C GLY A 147 14.65 -8.16 -21.41
N LYS A 148 13.42 -8.25 -21.87
CA LYS A 148 12.83 -7.35 -22.88
C LYS A 148 12.46 -5.98 -22.30
N ILE A 149 12.18 -5.94 -21.00
CA ILE A 149 11.99 -4.75 -20.20
C ILE A 149 13.14 -4.63 -19.21
N HIS A 150 13.78 -3.46 -19.15
CA HIS A 150 14.90 -3.17 -18.27
C HIS A 150 14.46 -2.68 -16.90
N ILE A 151 13.35 -1.91 -16.88
CA ILE A 151 12.76 -1.29 -15.69
C ILE A 151 11.26 -1.60 -15.70
N GLY A 152 10.76 -2.14 -14.60
CA GLY A 152 9.35 -2.47 -14.41
C GLY A 152 8.64 -1.49 -13.48
N TRP A 153 7.32 -1.44 -13.57
CA TRP A 153 6.45 -0.79 -12.62
C TRP A 153 5.93 -1.78 -11.59
N ALA A 154 5.75 -1.33 -10.40
CA ALA A 154 4.99 -2.05 -9.37
C ALA A 154 4.58 -1.08 -8.27
N THR A 155 3.59 -1.48 -7.49
CA THR A 155 3.53 -0.99 -6.12
C THR A 155 4.46 -1.82 -5.24
N LEU A 156 4.98 -1.25 -4.16
CA LEU A 156 5.99 -1.95 -3.35
C LEU A 156 5.46 -3.28 -2.80
N ASP A 157 4.16 -3.38 -2.53
CA ASP A 157 3.52 -4.61 -2.07
C ASP A 157 3.51 -5.75 -3.10
N MET A 158 3.61 -5.45 -4.40
CA MET A 158 3.69 -6.47 -5.45
C MET A 158 5.07 -7.12 -5.53
N ILE A 159 6.13 -6.41 -5.16
CA ILE A 159 7.50 -6.92 -5.30
C ILE A 159 7.74 -8.20 -4.48
N PRO A 160 7.24 -8.38 -3.24
CA PRO A 160 7.30 -9.65 -2.52
C PRO A 160 6.75 -10.84 -3.29
N LEU A 161 5.67 -10.64 -4.09
CA LEU A 161 5.12 -11.68 -4.95
C LEU A 161 6.07 -12.02 -6.11
N PHE A 162 6.64 -11.00 -6.75
CA PHE A 162 7.51 -11.18 -7.91
C PHE A 162 8.85 -11.79 -7.54
N VAL A 163 9.42 -11.37 -6.42
CA VAL A 163 10.75 -11.82 -5.98
C VAL A 163 10.82 -13.31 -5.71
N GLU A 164 9.72 -13.97 -5.36
CA GLU A 164 9.66 -15.42 -5.17
C GLU A 164 10.15 -16.20 -6.41
N GLN A 165 9.91 -15.68 -7.58
CA GLN A 165 10.35 -16.29 -8.84
C GLN A 165 11.63 -15.60 -9.39
N LEU A 166 11.69 -14.28 -9.32
CA LEU A 166 12.79 -13.51 -9.89
C LEU A 166 14.14 -13.78 -9.20
N ARG A 167 14.14 -14.10 -7.89
CA ARG A 167 15.36 -14.41 -7.13
C ARG A 167 16.06 -15.71 -7.57
N LYS A 168 15.39 -16.56 -8.37
CA LYS A 168 15.98 -17.78 -8.92
C LYS A 168 17.12 -17.50 -9.92
N ASP A 169 17.13 -16.29 -10.49
CA ASP A 169 18.18 -15.79 -11.35
C ASP A 169 18.66 -14.42 -10.83
N SER A 170 19.91 -14.33 -10.40
CA SER A 170 20.46 -13.11 -9.81
C SER A 170 20.39 -11.89 -10.74
N ARG A 171 20.33 -12.10 -12.06
CA ARG A 171 20.21 -11.04 -13.07
C ARG A 171 18.86 -10.35 -12.99
N THR A 172 17.80 -11.09 -12.65
CA THR A 172 16.42 -10.61 -12.60
C THR A 172 16.03 -10.10 -11.22
N MET A 173 16.91 -10.16 -10.22
CA MET A 173 16.64 -9.65 -8.89
C MET A 173 16.21 -8.18 -8.96
N PRO A 174 15.04 -7.79 -8.42
CA PRO A 174 14.59 -6.40 -8.45
C PRO A 174 15.52 -5.47 -7.67
N ARG A 175 15.77 -4.29 -8.22
CA ARG A 175 16.42 -3.16 -7.55
C ARG A 175 15.44 -2.00 -7.53
N VAL A 176 14.73 -1.83 -6.41
CA VAL A 176 13.78 -0.72 -6.23
C VAL A 176 14.58 0.53 -5.91
N PHE A 177 14.58 1.50 -6.82
CA PHE A 177 15.47 2.65 -6.76
C PHE A 177 14.77 3.99 -6.57
N GLN A 178 13.45 4.05 -6.75
CA GLN A 178 12.65 5.26 -6.58
C GLN A 178 11.22 4.93 -6.19
N GLN A 179 10.70 5.59 -5.19
CA GLN A 179 9.26 5.73 -4.99
C GLN A 179 8.78 6.85 -5.91
N VAL A 180 7.72 6.59 -6.67
CA VAL A 180 7.21 7.53 -7.66
C VAL A 180 6.10 8.37 -7.09
N ASP A 181 5.15 7.72 -6.45
CA ASP A 181 4.01 8.38 -5.85
C ASP A 181 3.41 7.56 -4.69
N TRP A 182 2.48 8.21 -4.03
CA TRP A 182 1.43 7.58 -3.23
C TRP A 182 0.13 7.69 -3.99
N SER A 183 -0.62 6.60 -4.10
CA SER A 183 -2.02 6.68 -4.51
C SER A 183 -2.79 7.59 -3.54
N ASN A 184 -3.48 8.59 -4.07
CA ASN A 184 -4.15 9.66 -3.30
C ASN A 184 -5.60 9.84 -3.75
N GLY A 185 -6.37 8.78 -3.69
CA GLY A 185 -7.76 8.74 -4.12
C GLY A 185 -8.00 7.81 -5.31
N GLY A 186 -6.96 7.51 -6.08
CA GLY A 186 -7.05 6.75 -7.32
C GLY A 186 -7.39 5.28 -7.16
N ASP A 187 -7.12 4.66 -6.02
CA ASP A 187 -7.55 3.29 -5.72
C ASP A 187 -8.75 3.30 -4.78
N GLY A 188 -9.67 2.36 -4.97
CA GLY A 188 -10.87 2.31 -4.14
C GLY A 188 -11.56 0.96 -4.10
N ILE A 189 -12.38 0.80 -3.06
CA ILE A 189 -13.35 -0.27 -2.90
C ILE A 189 -14.72 0.35 -3.08
N VAL A 190 -15.39 0.01 -4.17
CA VAL A 190 -16.78 0.41 -4.45
C VAL A 190 -17.68 -0.77 -4.18
N CYS A 191 -18.74 -0.55 -3.43
CA CYS A 191 -19.71 -1.57 -3.07
C CYS A 191 -21.14 -1.14 -3.43
N ARG A 192 -22.04 -2.13 -3.49
CA ARG A 192 -23.47 -1.83 -3.52
C ARG A 192 -23.88 -1.15 -2.21
N ASN A 193 -24.91 -0.28 -2.24
CA ASN A 193 -25.36 0.50 -1.09
C ASN A 193 -25.79 -0.32 0.15
N THR A 194 -25.94 -1.63 0.00
CA THR A 194 -26.21 -2.55 1.12
C THR A 194 -25.00 -2.82 1.99
N VAL A 195 -23.77 -2.55 1.48
CA VAL A 195 -22.52 -2.68 2.22
C VAL A 195 -22.09 -1.29 2.66
N LYS A 196 -22.17 -1.01 3.96
CA LYS A 196 -21.98 0.34 4.52
C LYS A 196 -20.63 0.49 5.24
N SER A 197 -20.08 -0.61 5.71
CA SER A 197 -18.80 -0.68 6.45
C SER A 197 -17.97 -1.87 5.98
N VAL A 198 -16.71 -1.92 6.38
CA VAL A 198 -15.83 -3.08 6.11
C VAL A 198 -16.42 -4.36 6.75
N ALA A 199 -17.03 -4.26 7.92
CA ALA A 199 -17.65 -5.39 8.60
C ALA A 199 -18.79 -6.03 7.78
N ASP A 200 -19.52 -5.24 7.00
CA ASP A 200 -20.62 -5.71 6.13
C ASP A 200 -20.13 -6.53 4.92
N MET A 201 -18.82 -6.51 4.65
CA MET A 201 -18.23 -7.32 3.57
C MET A 201 -18.19 -8.81 3.90
N ARG A 202 -18.42 -9.20 5.15
CA ARG A 202 -18.48 -10.62 5.57
C ARG A 202 -19.47 -11.42 4.72
N GLY A 203 -19.01 -12.51 4.10
CA GLY A 203 -19.80 -13.37 3.22
C GLY A 203 -20.20 -12.71 1.90
N LYS A 204 -19.60 -11.58 1.51
CA LYS A 204 -19.88 -10.90 0.24
C LYS A 204 -18.88 -11.29 -0.83
N THR A 205 -19.32 -11.23 -2.08
CA THR A 205 -18.47 -11.48 -3.25
C THR A 205 -17.82 -10.17 -3.70
N VAL A 206 -16.50 -10.17 -3.79
CA VAL A 206 -15.66 -9.05 -4.23
C VAL A 206 -14.94 -9.43 -5.51
N VAL A 207 -15.00 -8.58 -6.53
CA VAL A 207 -14.25 -8.76 -7.78
C VAL A 207 -13.04 -7.82 -7.83
N LEU A 208 -11.90 -8.33 -8.29
CA LEU A 208 -10.64 -7.59 -8.35
C LEU A 208 -9.60 -8.32 -9.23
N ALA A 209 -8.53 -7.62 -9.59
CA ALA A 209 -7.35 -8.26 -10.16
C ALA A 209 -6.51 -8.92 -9.06
N GLN A 210 -6.21 -10.21 -9.21
CA GLN A 210 -5.32 -10.92 -8.27
C GLN A 210 -3.87 -10.47 -8.44
N ASN A 211 -3.10 -10.44 -7.35
CA ASN A 211 -1.67 -10.09 -7.34
C ASN A 211 -1.37 -8.66 -7.85
N SER A 212 -2.27 -7.76 -7.63
CA SER A 212 -2.22 -6.35 -8.00
C SER A 212 -2.37 -5.45 -6.75
N PRO A 213 -2.18 -4.11 -6.87
CA PRO A 213 -2.47 -3.16 -5.80
C PRO A 213 -3.86 -3.33 -5.20
N SER A 214 -4.88 -3.62 -6.04
CA SER A 214 -6.24 -3.89 -5.58
C SER A 214 -6.32 -5.06 -4.61
N HIS A 215 -5.52 -6.11 -4.83
CA HIS A 215 -5.49 -7.27 -3.93
C HIS A 215 -4.90 -6.92 -2.57
N PHE A 216 -3.77 -6.22 -2.55
CA PHE A 216 -3.15 -5.73 -1.32
C PHE A 216 -4.08 -4.78 -0.57
N PHE A 217 -4.69 -3.82 -1.27
CA PHE A 217 -5.63 -2.86 -0.67
C PHE A 217 -6.79 -3.57 0.02
N LEU A 218 -7.41 -4.55 -0.66
CA LEU A 218 -8.49 -5.34 -0.07
C LEU A 218 -8.02 -6.10 1.18
N LEU A 219 -6.92 -6.85 1.09
CA LEU A 219 -6.39 -7.64 2.20
C LEU A 219 -6.06 -6.76 3.41
N ASN A 220 -5.40 -5.62 3.18
CA ASN A 220 -5.08 -4.68 4.25
C ASN A 220 -6.34 -4.12 4.90
N THR A 221 -7.33 -3.70 4.08
CA THR A 221 -8.60 -3.16 4.57
C THR A 221 -9.39 -4.18 5.38
N LEU A 222 -9.50 -5.42 4.91
CA LEU A 222 -10.20 -6.50 5.63
C LEU A 222 -9.55 -6.77 6.99
N ILE A 223 -8.24 -7.01 7.02
CA ILE A 223 -7.49 -7.27 8.26
C ILE A 223 -7.56 -6.07 9.21
N SER A 224 -7.46 -4.87 8.69
CA SER A 224 -7.58 -3.64 9.48
C SER A 224 -8.98 -3.45 10.06
N GLY A 225 -10.01 -3.86 9.33
CA GLY A 225 -11.41 -3.86 9.78
C GLY A 225 -11.83 -5.08 10.58
N GLY A 226 -10.89 -5.96 10.98
CA GLY A 226 -11.16 -7.13 11.83
C GLY A 226 -11.73 -8.34 11.09
N LEU A 227 -11.72 -8.35 9.76
CA LEU A 227 -12.12 -9.49 8.95
C LEU A 227 -10.92 -10.33 8.52
N GLN A 228 -11.10 -11.65 8.45
CA GLN A 228 -10.13 -12.51 7.80
C GLN A 228 -10.37 -12.52 6.29
N PRO A 229 -9.31 -12.65 5.46
CA PRO A 229 -9.48 -12.77 4.01
C PRO A 229 -10.44 -13.90 3.60
N SER A 230 -10.48 -14.99 4.36
CA SER A 230 -11.38 -16.13 4.11
C SER A 230 -12.86 -15.87 4.41
N GLU A 231 -13.20 -14.72 4.97
CA GLU A 231 -14.59 -14.36 5.29
C GLU A 231 -15.29 -13.61 4.14
N VAL A 232 -14.59 -13.39 3.00
CA VAL A 232 -15.19 -12.87 1.77
C VAL A 232 -14.97 -13.84 0.61
N GLU A 233 -15.83 -13.76 -0.40
CA GLU A 233 -15.71 -14.54 -1.63
C GLU A 233 -15.00 -13.70 -2.70
N TYR A 234 -14.06 -14.30 -3.41
CA TYR A 234 -13.28 -13.60 -4.44
C TYR A 234 -13.69 -14.04 -5.84
N LYS A 235 -13.82 -13.09 -6.74
CA LYS A 235 -13.80 -13.27 -8.18
C LYS A 235 -12.62 -12.52 -8.75
N PHE A 236 -11.76 -13.19 -9.50
CA PHE A 236 -10.57 -12.57 -10.06
C PHE A 236 -10.72 -12.33 -11.55
N THR A 237 -10.15 -11.22 -12.00
CA THR A 237 -9.97 -10.84 -13.40
C THR A 237 -8.48 -10.63 -13.70
N GLN A 238 -8.14 -10.49 -14.97
CA GLN A 238 -6.77 -10.31 -15.40
C GLN A 238 -6.19 -8.96 -14.95
N ASP A 239 -7.00 -7.91 -15.02
CA ASP A 239 -6.65 -6.54 -14.62
C ASP A 239 -7.83 -5.85 -13.91
N ALA A 240 -7.60 -4.65 -13.39
CA ALA A 240 -8.58 -3.91 -12.61
C ALA A 240 -9.72 -3.32 -13.47
N PHE A 241 -9.48 -3.05 -14.74
CA PHE A 241 -10.50 -2.52 -15.66
C PHE A 241 -11.53 -3.60 -16.00
N GLN A 242 -11.07 -4.84 -16.19
CA GLN A 242 -11.96 -5.99 -16.32
C GLN A 242 -12.77 -6.24 -15.03
N ALA A 243 -12.18 -6.03 -13.85
CA ALA A 243 -12.92 -6.10 -12.59
C ALA A 243 -14.03 -5.04 -12.50
N ALA A 244 -13.73 -3.83 -12.95
CA ALA A 244 -14.71 -2.74 -13.03
C ALA A 244 -15.85 -3.09 -14.00
N ALA A 245 -15.54 -3.60 -15.18
CA ALA A 245 -16.52 -4.04 -16.17
C ALA A 245 -17.40 -5.18 -15.63
N ALA A 246 -16.80 -6.16 -14.96
CA ALA A 246 -17.52 -7.27 -14.33
C ALA A 246 -18.52 -6.74 -13.28
N PHE A 247 -18.08 -5.85 -12.37
CA PHE A 247 -18.96 -5.28 -11.36
C PHE A 247 -20.09 -4.45 -11.97
N ASN A 248 -19.80 -3.67 -13.01
CA ASN A 248 -20.82 -2.89 -13.70
C ASN A 248 -21.92 -3.78 -14.31
N SER A 249 -21.54 -4.91 -14.88
CA SER A 249 -22.42 -5.83 -15.60
C SER A 249 -23.10 -6.85 -14.69
N ASP A 250 -22.38 -7.47 -13.76
CA ASP A 250 -22.91 -8.51 -12.86
C ASP A 250 -23.42 -7.92 -11.54
N LYS A 251 -24.74 -7.86 -11.42
CA LYS A 251 -25.41 -7.31 -10.21
C LYS A 251 -25.32 -8.22 -8.98
N LYS A 252 -24.82 -9.45 -9.10
CA LYS A 252 -24.57 -10.36 -7.97
C LYS A 252 -23.29 -10.02 -7.22
N LEU A 253 -22.36 -9.30 -7.86
CA LEU A 253 -21.16 -8.83 -7.21
C LEU A 253 -21.50 -7.73 -6.20
N SER A 254 -21.02 -7.90 -4.98
CA SER A 254 -21.29 -6.97 -3.87
C SER A 254 -20.32 -5.79 -3.86
N CYS A 255 -19.04 -6.04 -4.16
CA CYS A 255 -18.00 -5.03 -4.19
C CYS A 255 -17.00 -5.27 -5.34
N VAL A 256 -16.30 -4.22 -5.71
CA VAL A 256 -15.16 -4.24 -6.64
C VAL A 256 -14.00 -3.46 -6.02
N VAL A 257 -12.79 -3.92 -6.28
CA VAL A 257 -11.59 -3.13 -6.04
C VAL A 257 -10.93 -2.84 -7.37
N SER A 258 -10.74 -1.56 -7.66
CA SER A 258 -10.17 -1.08 -8.90
C SER A 258 -9.51 0.29 -8.68
N TRP A 259 -9.01 0.88 -9.75
CA TRP A 259 -8.42 2.22 -9.71
C TRP A 259 -8.98 3.14 -10.79
N ALA A 260 -8.52 4.38 -10.79
CA ALA A 260 -8.92 5.41 -11.73
C ALA A 260 -8.55 5.02 -13.20
N PRO A 261 -9.39 5.42 -14.19
CA PRO A 261 -10.56 6.30 -14.02
C PRO A 261 -11.85 5.59 -13.58
N ASP A 262 -11.96 4.26 -13.71
CA ASP A 262 -13.20 3.51 -13.59
C ASP A 262 -13.82 3.56 -12.20
N ILE A 263 -13.00 3.62 -11.15
CA ILE A 263 -13.48 3.53 -9.77
C ILE A 263 -14.42 4.67 -9.40
N TYR A 264 -14.23 5.88 -9.94
CA TYR A 264 -15.10 7.01 -9.71
C TYR A 264 -16.44 6.85 -10.40
N ASN A 265 -16.42 6.48 -11.68
CA ASN A 265 -17.63 6.26 -12.46
C ASN A 265 -18.51 5.18 -11.83
N LEU A 266 -17.88 4.14 -11.27
CA LEU A 266 -18.59 3.09 -10.53
C LEU A 266 -19.16 3.58 -9.21
N ALA A 267 -18.44 4.43 -8.48
CA ALA A 267 -18.90 4.99 -7.22
C ALA A 267 -20.10 5.95 -7.41
N ASP A 268 -20.07 6.74 -8.47
CA ASP A 268 -21.13 7.71 -8.82
C ASP A 268 -22.37 7.04 -9.41
N ALA A 269 -22.24 5.80 -9.89
CA ALA A 269 -23.37 5.06 -10.44
C ALA A 269 -24.42 4.76 -9.38
N LYS A 270 -25.72 5.00 -9.72
CA LYS A 270 -26.84 4.80 -8.80
C LYS A 270 -26.85 3.38 -8.20
N GLY A 271 -26.94 3.31 -6.91
CA GLY A 271 -26.98 2.03 -6.15
C GLY A 271 -25.61 1.55 -5.67
N ASN A 272 -24.57 2.29 -5.96
CA ASN A 272 -23.21 2.04 -5.49
C ASN A 272 -22.76 3.14 -4.51
N ARG A 273 -21.64 2.87 -3.85
CA ARG A 273 -20.95 3.83 -2.99
C ARG A 273 -19.45 3.52 -2.92
N MET A 274 -18.64 4.53 -2.79
CA MET A 274 -17.27 4.37 -2.35
C MET A 274 -17.28 3.93 -0.88
N LEU A 275 -16.70 2.77 -0.58
CA LEU A 275 -16.56 2.28 0.79
C LEU A 275 -15.30 2.84 1.45
N VAL A 276 -14.19 2.69 0.75
CA VAL A 276 -12.86 3.16 1.18
C VAL A 276 -12.06 3.50 -0.08
N ASN A 277 -11.25 4.55 -0.03
CA ASN A 277 -10.30 4.88 -1.09
C ASN A 277 -8.97 5.38 -0.52
N THR A 278 -7.99 5.55 -1.39
CA THR A 278 -6.66 6.03 -1.04
C THR A 278 -6.59 7.53 -0.76
N GLN A 279 -7.67 8.29 -0.91
CA GLN A 279 -7.74 9.65 -0.37
C GLN A 279 -7.64 9.64 1.17
N THR A 280 -8.18 8.60 1.80
CA THR A 280 -8.12 8.40 3.26
C THR A 280 -6.92 7.52 3.63
N ALA A 281 -6.70 6.41 2.91
CA ALA A 281 -5.56 5.53 3.06
C ALA A 281 -4.37 6.00 2.20
N ASN A 282 -4.00 7.26 2.34
CA ASN A 282 -3.16 8.02 1.42
C ASN A 282 -1.65 7.68 1.47
N LYS A 283 -1.25 6.77 2.34
CA LYS A 283 0.11 6.20 2.40
C LYS A 283 0.09 4.68 2.49
N LEU A 284 -0.87 4.06 1.83
CA LEU A 284 -0.99 2.61 1.79
C LEU A 284 -0.37 2.02 0.52
N ILE A 285 -0.64 2.60 -0.65
CA ILE A 285 -0.16 2.11 -1.94
C ILE A 285 0.95 3.04 -2.42
N ALA A 286 2.17 2.50 -2.49
CA ALA A 286 3.38 3.19 -2.92
C ALA A 286 3.82 2.66 -4.27
N ASP A 287 3.70 3.45 -5.32
CA ASP A 287 4.24 3.11 -6.63
C ASP A 287 5.76 3.28 -6.66
N VAL A 288 6.43 2.31 -7.26
CA VAL A 288 7.89 2.26 -7.32
C VAL A 288 8.37 1.86 -8.71
N TRP A 289 9.54 2.38 -9.08
CA TRP A 289 10.33 1.85 -10.17
C TRP A 289 11.31 0.82 -9.66
N PHE A 290 11.42 -0.30 -10.36
CA PHE A 290 12.44 -1.30 -10.09
C PHE A 290 13.17 -1.71 -11.36
N ALA A 291 14.48 -1.76 -11.28
CA ALA A 291 15.37 -2.16 -12.38
C ALA A 291 15.85 -3.60 -12.18
N ARG A 292 16.20 -4.25 -13.28
CA ARG A 292 16.93 -5.52 -13.27
C ARG A 292 18.30 -5.32 -12.63
N ALA A 293 18.73 -6.29 -11.82
CA ALA A 293 20.03 -6.20 -11.15
C ALA A 293 21.21 -6.15 -12.13
N ASP A 294 21.16 -6.93 -13.22
CA ASP A 294 22.17 -6.89 -14.27
C ASP A 294 22.20 -5.53 -14.98
N PHE A 295 21.04 -5.00 -15.38
CA PHE A 295 20.93 -3.71 -16.03
C PHE A 295 21.41 -2.55 -15.15
N ALA A 296 20.96 -2.49 -13.90
CA ALA A 296 21.32 -1.43 -12.97
C ALA A 296 22.84 -1.43 -12.67
N LYS A 297 23.43 -2.61 -12.52
CA LYS A 297 24.88 -2.77 -12.32
C LYS A 297 25.70 -2.26 -13.50
N ASP A 298 25.27 -2.58 -14.73
CA ASP A 298 26.01 -2.24 -15.94
C ASP A 298 25.80 -0.79 -16.39
N ASN A 299 24.71 -0.15 -15.94
CA ASN A 299 24.28 1.17 -16.42
C ASN A 299 23.98 2.17 -15.27
N PRO A 300 24.87 2.34 -14.27
CA PRO A 300 24.59 3.22 -13.12
C PRO A 300 24.36 4.69 -13.52
N GLN A 301 25.03 5.18 -14.57
CA GLN A 301 24.84 6.55 -15.07
C GLN A 301 23.44 6.74 -15.68
N ILE A 302 22.92 5.71 -16.38
CA ILE A 302 21.54 5.76 -16.91
C ILE A 302 20.55 5.81 -15.75
N MET A 303 20.73 4.98 -14.72
CA MET A 303 19.89 5.00 -13.53
C MET A 303 19.86 6.37 -12.88
N GLU A 304 21.02 7.02 -12.74
CA GLU A 304 21.10 8.37 -12.17
C GLU A 304 20.43 9.42 -13.07
N GLY A 305 20.72 9.43 -14.37
CA GLY A 305 20.11 10.37 -15.32
C GLY A 305 18.60 10.22 -15.42
N LEU A 306 18.09 9.00 -15.38
CA LEU A 306 16.65 8.70 -15.39
C LEU A 306 15.98 9.23 -14.12
N THR A 307 16.48 8.85 -12.94
CA THR A 307 15.92 9.26 -11.65
C THR A 307 15.92 10.78 -11.50
N ARG A 308 17.03 11.44 -11.87
CA ARG A 308 17.13 12.90 -11.90
C ARG A 308 16.03 13.53 -12.76
N GLY A 309 15.93 13.08 -14.03
CA GLY A 309 14.97 13.65 -14.96
C GLY A 309 13.51 13.42 -14.55
N ILE A 310 13.23 12.33 -13.85
CA ILE A 310 11.90 12.08 -13.26
C ILE A 310 11.63 13.09 -12.12
N PHE A 311 12.56 13.32 -11.20
CA PHE A 311 12.39 14.32 -10.15
C PHE A 311 12.25 15.75 -10.70
N GLU A 312 13.01 16.11 -11.72
CA GLU A 312 12.88 17.42 -12.40
C GLU A 312 11.50 17.58 -13.05
N ALA A 313 10.96 16.50 -13.63
CA ALA A 313 9.63 16.51 -14.21
C ALA A 313 8.52 16.60 -13.14
N MET A 314 8.70 16.00 -11.98
CA MET A 314 7.77 16.16 -10.84
C MET A 314 7.64 17.63 -10.44
N GLU A 315 8.76 18.37 -10.38
CA GLU A 315 8.73 19.82 -10.11
C GLU A 315 8.00 20.59 -11.22
N SER A 316 8.22 20.23 -12.48
CA SER A 316 7.55 20.89 -13.61
C SER A 316 6.04 20.68 -13.62
N LEU A 317 5.56 19.51 -13.16
CA LEU A 317 4.13 19.15 -13.08
C LEU A 317 3.34 19.97 -12.04
N LYS A 318 4.00 20.80 -11.25
CA LYS A 318 3.31 21.75 -10.34
C LYS A 318 2.57 22.86 -11.11
N THR A 319 2.92 23.11 -12.38
CA THR A 319 2.27 24.14 -13.21
C THR A 319 1.07 23.57 -13.97
N GLN A 320 0.04 24.39 -14.18
CA GLN A 320 -1.16 23.99 -14.94
C GLN A 320 -0.84 23.69 -16.40
N GLU A 321 0.11 24.38 -16.99
CA GLU A 321 0.56 24.17 -18.38
C GLU A 321 1.15 22.75 -18.53
N THR A 322 2.06 22.37 -17.63
CA THR A 322 2.66 21.02 -17.68
C THR A 322 1.64 19.93 -17.35
N LYS A 323 0.67 20.20 -16.48
CA LYS A 323 -0.45 19.26 -16.21
C LYS A 323 -1.31 19.03 -17.47
N ALA A 324 -1.64 20.08 -18.20
CA ALA A 324 -2.37 19.96 -19.46
C ALA A 324 -1.56 19.19 -20.52
N GLN A 325 -0.26 19.45 -20.62
CA GLN A 325 0.64 18.67 -21.48
C GLN A 325 0.68 17.20 -21.06
N ALA A 326 0.81 16.90 -19.77
CA ALA A 326 0.79 15.55 -19.23
C ALA A 326 -0.50 14.82 -19.61
N ALA A 327 -1.65 15.46 -19.43
CA ALA A 327 -2.96 14.88 -19.77
C ALA A 327 -3.04 14.49 -21.26
N LYS A 328 -2.57 15.34 -22.17
CA LYS A 328 -2.51 15.03 -23.60
C LYS A 328 -1.62 13.82 -23.93
N LEU A 329 -0.42 13.79 -23.33
CA LEU A 329 0.54 12.70 -23.54
C LEU A 329 0.03 11.38 -22.96
N MET A 330 -0.58 11.43 -21.76
CA MET A 330 -1.22 10.28 -21.13
C MET A 330 -2.41 9.78 -21.95
N ALA A 331 -3.30 10.68 -22.38
CA ALA A 331 -4.46 10.33 -23.20
C ALA A 331 -4.05 9.60 -24.48
N ALA A 332 -3.02 10.13 -25.16
CA ALA A 332 -2.49 9.51 -26.37
C ALA A 332 -1.82 8.15 -26.10
N GLY A 333 -1.07 8.02 -25.01
CA GLY A 333 -0.35 6.79 -24.66
C GLY A 333 -1.23 5.70 -24.08
N TYR A 334 -2.25 6.08 -23.31
CA TYR A 334 -3.20 5.16 -22.65
C TYR A 334 -4.45 4.86 -23.49
N SER A 335 -4.65 5.58 -24.58
CA SER A 335 -5.89 5.49 -25.37
C SER A 335 -7.16 5.80 -24.56
N ILE A 336 -7.10 6.81 -23.70
CA ILE A 336 -8.23 7.30 -22.89
C ILE A 336 -8.56 8.75 -23.23
N PRO A 337 -9.75 9.27 -22.88
CA PRO A 337 -10.09 10.67 -23.08
C PRO A 337 -9.15 11.61 -22.32
N GLU A 338 -8.78 12.76 -22.92
CA GLU A 338 -7.92 13.76 -22.26
C GLU A 338 -8.52 14.28 -20.95
N LYS A 339 -9.83 14.40 -20.87
CA LYS A 339 -10.56 14.78 -19.66
C LYS A 339 -10.27 13.81 -18.51
N ASP A 340 -10.30 12.51 -18.79
CA ASP A 340 -10.08 11.47 -17.79
C ASP A 340 -8.61 11.46 -17.38
N ALA A 341 -7.68 11.57 -18.32
CA ALA A 341 -6.26 11.70 -18.04
C ALA A 341 -5.94 12.93 -17.17
N LEU A 342 -6.60 14.06 -17.42
CA LEU A 342 -6.44 15.27 -16.61
C LEU A 342 -6.99 15.07 -15.18
N SER A 343 -8.15 14.44 -15.06
CA SER A 343 -8.77 14.12 -13.76
C SER A 343 -7.87 13.23 -12.91
N MET A 344 -7.28 12.21 -13.52
CA MET A 344 -6.41 11.25 -12.84
C MET A 344 -5.17 11.90 -12.21
N LEU A 345 -4.68 13.05 -12.70
CA LEU A 345 -3.49 13.70 -12.14
C LEU A 345 -3.63 14.09 -10.66
N GLY A 346 -4.87 14.19 -10.14
CA GLY A 346 -5.13 14.41 -8.71
C GLY A 346 -5.07 13.14 -7.86
N ASP A 347 -5.06 11.97 -8.48
CA ASP A 347 -5.20 10.67 -7.83
C ASP A 347 -3.87 10.08 -7.36
N ALA A 348 -2.77 10.70 -7.74
CA ALA A 348 -1.43 10.34 -7.33
C ALA A 348 -0.69 11.56 -6.77
N HIS A 349 -0.08 11.40 -5.61
CA HIS A 349 0.86 12.38 -5.07
C HIS A 349 2.28 11.99 -5.49
N SER A 350 2.86 12.72 -6.42
CA SER A 350 4.26 12.50 -6.84
C SER A 350 5.23 12.78 -5.69
N THR A 351 6.05 11.80 -5.35
CA THR A 351 6.98 11.89 -4.22
C THR A 351 8.29 12.54 -4.62
N ASN A 352 8.59 13.69 -4.05
CA ASN A 352 9.84 14.40 -4.29
C ASN A 352 11.05 13.68 -3.65
N PHE A 353 12.25 14.24 -3.82
CA PHE A 353 13.47 13.64 -3.28
C PHE A 353 13.45 13.52 -1.74
N ALA A 354 12.95 14.54 -1.02
CA ALA A 354 12.87 14.50 0.44
C ALA A 354 11.91 13.38 0.93
N GLU A 355 10.81 13.19 0.24
CA GLU A 355 9.84 12.12 0.53
C GLU A 355 10.42 10.74 0.23
N ASN A 356 11.17 10.60 -0.86
CA ASN A 356 11.92 9.38 -1.14
C ASN A 356 12.93 9.06 -0.02
N ARG A 357 13.68 10.06 0.46
CA ARG A 357 14.60 9.87 1.60
C ARG A 357 13.86 9.41 2.85
N GLU A 358 12.70 9.98 3.15
CA GLU A 358 11.85 9.55 4.27
C GLU A 358 11.33 8.12 4.07
N PHE A 359 10.96 7.76 2.85
CA PHE A 359 10.45 6.43 2.54
C PHE A 359 11.54 5.35 2.63
N PHE A 360 12.71 5.59 2.06
CA PHE A 360 13.79 4.59 2.01
C PHE A 360 14.58 4.49 3.32
N LEU A 361 14.82 5.60 4.02
CA LEU A 361 15.85 5.66 5.06
C LEU A 361 15.34 5.98 6.47
N ASN A 362 14.16 6.62 6.62
CA ASN A 362 13.68 7.00 7.93
C ASN A 362 13.00 5.83 8.65
N GLN A 363 13.70 5.26 9.62
CA GLN A 363 13.15 4.16 10.45
C GLN A 363 11.97 4.59 11.35
N ASN A 364 11.81 5.89 11.60
CA ASN A 364 10.67 6.42 12.37
C ASN A 364 9.48 6.82 11.49
N ASN A 365 9.55 6.59 10.17
CA ASN A 365 8.41 6.76 9.28
C ASN A 365 7.53 5.49 9.37
N PRO A 366 6.25 5.58 9.80
CA PRO A 366 5.38 4.42 9.98
C PRO A 366 5.04 3.69 8.67
N THR A 367 5.26 4.34 7.52
CA THR A 367 4.99 3.81 6.18
C THR A 367 6.25 3.77 5.31
N ASN A 368 7.42 3.56 5.92
CA ASN A 368 8.66 3.42 5.18
C ASN A 368 8.72 2.12 4.36
N PHE A 369 9.75 1.99 3.55
CA PHE A 369 9.99 0.84 2.69
C PHE A 369 9.91 -0.49 3.45
N GLU A 370 10.65 -0.61 4.55
CA GLU A 370 10.71 -1.83 5.36
C GLU A 370 9.34 -2.24 5.91
N ARG A 371 8.58 -1.30 6.46
CA ARG A 371 7.25 -1.58 7.04
C ARG A 371 6.23 -1.97 5.98
N THR A 372 6.24 -1.29 4.85
CA THR A 372 5.37 -1.62 3.71
C THR A 372 5.72 -3.01 3.17
N TRP A 373 7.00 -3.30 2.98
CA TRP A 373 7.52 -4.60 2.58
C TRP A 373 7.07 -5.73 3.51
N ASN A 374 7.32 -5.55 4.81
CA ASN A 374 6.97 -6.56 5.81
C ASN A 374 5.44 -6.77 5.93
N THR A 375 4.65 -5.70 5.78
CA THR A 375 3.19 -5.80 5.75
C THR A 375 2.71 -6.61 4.55
N ALA A 376 3.27 -6.36 3.37
CA ALA A 376 2.93 -7.11 2.16
C ALA A 376 3.27 -8.61 2.31
N TYR A 377 4.48 -8.93 2.77
CA TYR A 377 4.85 -10.33 3.04
C TYR A 377 3.91 -10.99 4.05
N PHE A 378 3.57 -10.31 5.12
CA PHE A 378 2.63 -10.84 6.12
C PHE A 378 1.27 -11.18 5.50
N LEU A 379 0.69 -10.25 4.73
CA LEU A 379 -0.61 -10.44 4.10
C LEU A 379 -0.60 -11.57 3.06
N TYR A 380 0.39 -11.58 2.18
CA TYR A 380 0.50 -12.59 1.13
C TYR A 380 0.86 -13.98 1.67
N LYS A 381 1.64 -14.05 2.74
CA LYS A 381 1.90 -15.31 3.44
C LYS A 381 0.63 -15.85 4.10
N LYS A 382 -0.19 -14.97 4.69
CA LYS A 382 -1.45 -15.32 5.34
C LYS A 382 -2.45 -15.98 4.38
N ILE A 383 -2.50 -15.52 3.14
CA ILE A 383 -3.36 -16.13 2.10
C ILE A 383 -2.68 -17.24 1.29
N GLY A 384 -1.42 -17.57 1.61
CA GLY A 384 -0.67 -18.64 0.96
C GLY A 384 -0.10 -18.28 -0.43
N SER A 385 -0.14 -17.01 -0.85
CA SER A 385 0.45 -16.56 -2.11
C SER A 385 1.98 -16.60 -2.08
N VAL A 386 2.59 -16.37 -0.92
CA VAL A 386 4.02 -16.50 -0.66
C VAL A 386 4.24 -17.63 0.34
N ALA A 387 5.06 -18.62 -0.02
CA ALA A 387 5.30 -19.82 0.80
C ALA A 387 6.69 -19.87 1.43
N GLY A 388 7.68 -19.24 0.82
CA GLY A 388 9.08 -19.31 1.22
C GLY A 388 9.46 -18.43 2.41
N THR A 389 10.75 -18.45 2.76
CA THR A 389 11.35 -17.45 3.65
C THR A 389 11.34 -16.10 2.96
N PRO A 390 10.82 -15.05 3.59
CA PRO A 390 10.81 -13.71 3.02
C PRO A 390 12.24 -13.27 2.62
N VAL A 391 12.34 -12.64 1.46
CA VAL A 391 13.57 -11.95 1.07
C VAL A 391 13.68 -10.71 1.94
N PRO A 392 14.80 -10.46 2.61
CA PRO A 392 15.02 -9.22 3.34
C PRO A 392 14.87 -8.00 2.42
N PHE A 393 14.23 -6.95 2.92
CA PHE A 393 13.94 -5.74 2.14
C PHE A 393 15.21 -5.06 1.59
N ASP A 394 16.31 -5.11 2.34
CA ASP A 394 17.61 -4.54 1.97
C ASP A 394 18.29 -5.22 0.78
N GLN A 395 17.86 -6.43 0.42
CA GLN A 395 18.32 -7.10 -0.80
C GLN A 395 17.65 -6.56 -2.07
N VAL A 396 16.56 -5.87 -1.93
CA VAL A 396 15.75 -5.33 -3.04
C VAL A 396 15.83 -3.81 -3.11
N MET A 397 15.90 -3.16 -1.96
CA MET A 397 16.01 -1.72 -1.85
C MET A 397 17.36 -1.23 -2.39
N ASP A 398 17.35 -0.27 -3.32
CA ASP A 398 18.55 0.36 -3.86
C ASP A 398 18.46 1.89 -3.76
N PHE A 399 19.11 2.46 -2.77
CA PHE A 399 19.14 3.91 -2.55
C PHE A 399 20.44 4.56 -3.05
N SER A 400 21.27 3.85 -3.83
CA SER A 400 22.56 4.34 -4.31
C SER A 400 22.42 5.63 -5.12
N VAL A 401 21.43 5.68 -6.03
CA VAL A 401 21.14 6.86 -6.85
C VAL A 401 20.67 8.02 -5.97
N LEU A 402 19.77 7.77 -5.03
CA LEU A 402 19.27 8.80 -4.10
C LEU A 402 20.42 9.37 -3.24
N LYS A 403 21.37 8.53 -2.83
CA LYS A 403 22.55 8.97 -2.11
C LYS A 403 23.42 9.93 -2.95
N THR A 404 23.60 9.62 -4.22
CA THR A 404 24.36 10.46 -5.15
C THR A 404 23.67 11.81 -5.36
N LEU A 405 22.37 11.79 -5.70
CA LEU A 405 21.59 13.00 -5.93
C LEU A 405 21.46 13.86 -4.66
N GLY A 406 21.41 13.23 -3.48
CA GLY A 406 21.32 13.93 -2.20
C GLY A 406 22.54 14.78 -1.83
N ALA A 407 23.66 14.64 -2.53
CA ALA A 407 24.82 15.52 -2.39
C ALA A 407 24.62 16.89 -3.10
N GLU A 408 23.61 17.01 -3.97
CA GLU A 408 23.34 18.21 -4.73
C GLU A 408 22.38 19.14 -3.98
N PRO A 409 22.69 20.47 -3.90
CA PRO A 409 21.84 21.42 -3.17
C PRO A 409 20.38 21.44 -3.62
N MET A 410 20.12 21.19 -4.90
CA MET A 410 18.78 21.14 -5.48
C MET A 410 17.90 20.07 -4.82
N PHE A 411 18.47 18.91 -4.49
CA PHE A 411 17.77 17.81 -3.84
C PHE A 411 17.92 17.84 -2.32
N ALA A 412 19.11 18.16 -1.81
CA ALA A 412 19.40 18.19 -0.38
C ALA A 412 18.48 19.13 0.40
N ASN A 413 18.08 20.26 -0.22
CA ASN A 413 17.26 21.29 0.39
C ASN A 413 15.75 21.07 0.22
N GLN A 414 15.31 20.06 -0.53
CA GLN A 414 13.89 19.74 -0.67
C GLN A 414 13.29 19.33 0.69
N LYS A 415 12.01 19.65 0.85
CA LYS A 415 11.22 19.28 2.04
C LYS A 415 10.10 18.33 1.64
N ASN A 416 9.65 17.55 2.60
CA ASN A 416 8.44 16.74 2.45
C ASN A 416 7.24 17.67 2.29
N GLU A 417 6.51 17.53 1.17
CA GLU A 417 5.34 18.34 0.80
C GLU A 417 4.02 17.60 1.10
N TYR A 418 4.08 16.29 1.34
CA TYR A 418 2.89 15.47 1.56
C TYR A 418 2.51 15.38 3.03
N GLN A 419 1.89 16.45 3.53
CA GLN A 419 1.42 16.53 4.89
C GLN A 419 -0.05 16.98 4.93
N VAL A 420 -0.88 16.21 5.59
CA VAL A 420 -2.28 16.57 5.87
C VAL A 420 -2.31 17.39 7.16
N ASN A 421 -2.88 18.59 7.11
CA ASN A 421 -3.03 19.43 8.29
C ASN A 421 -4.36 19.13 8.99
N PHE A 422 -4.29 18.61 10.21
CA PHE A 422 -5.46 18.38 11.06
C PHE A 422 -5.71 19.57 11.99
N VAL A 423 -6.89 20.15 11.88
CA VAL A 423 -7.35 21.16 12.85
C VAL A 423 -7.77 20.45 14.14
N PRO A 424 -7.45 20.99 15.33
CA PRO A 424 -7.93 20.43 16.60
C PRO A 424 -9.46 20.30 16.60
N THR A 425 -9.95 19.13 17.01
CA THR A 425 -11.39 18.82 16.97
C THR A 425 -11.75 17.94 18.17
N SER A 426 -12.99 18.08 18.69
CA SER A 426 -13.47 17.23 19.77
C SER A 426 -13.85 15.82 19.27
N ALA A 427 -13.79 14.83 20.15
CA ALA A 427 -14.22 13.47 19.82
C ALA A 427 -15.70 13.41 19.38
N THR A 428 -16.55 14.18 20.01
CA THR A 428 -17.99 14.27 19.66
C THR A 428 -18.16 14.79 18.24
N THR A 429 -17.42 15.82 17.86
CA THR A 429 -17.46 16.37 16.50
C THR A 429 -16.95 15.33 15.48
N VAL A 430 -15.83 14.67 15.75
CA VAL A 430 -15.29 13.63 14.85
C VAL A 430 -16.31 12.51 14.64
N GLN A 431 -16.94 12.04 15.71
CA GLN A 431 -17.95 10.97 15.64
C GLN A 431 -19.24 11.39 14.94
N ALA A 432 -19.61 12.67 14.99
CA ALA A 432 -20.81 13.20 14.33
C ALA A 432 -20.61 13.51 12.85
N GLU A 433 -19.40 13.92 12.46
CA GLU A 433 -19.09 14.37 11.10
C GLU A 433 -18.61 13.26 10.17
N SER A 434 -18.10 12.15 10.73
CA SER A 434 -17.47 11.10 9.93
C SER A 434 -18.23 9.78 9.93
N ASN A 435 -18.35 9.18 8.74
CA ASN A 435 -18.66 7.76 8.65
C ASN A 435 -17.45 6.97 9.15
N GLU A 436 -17.69 6.05 10.09
CA GLU A 436 -16.69 5.09 10.52
C GLU A 436 -16.31 4.21 9.32
N ILE A 437 -15.02 4.25 8.93
CA ILE A 437 -14.50 3.43 7.83
C ILE A 437 -14.23 2.02 8.35
N LEU A 438 -13.50 1.96 9.46
CA LEU A 438 -13.17 0.70 10.12
C LEU A 438 -12.85 0.94 11.61
N THR A 439 -13.05 -0.10 12.41
CA THR A 439 -12.70 -0.13 13.84
C THR A 439 -11.83 -1.35 14.11
N LYS A 440 -10.77 -1.15 14.88
CA LYS A 440 -9.90 -2.21 15.36
C LYS A 440 -9.80 -2.21 16.87
N THR A 441 -10.07 -3.36 17.46
CA THR A 441 -9.87 -3.60 18.89
C THR A 441 -8.47 -4.15 19.15
N ILE A 442 -7.77 -3.56 20.10
CA ILE A 442 -6.45 -4.00 20.55
C ILE A 442 -6.47 -4.14 22.07
N VAL A 443 -5.82 -5.17 22.58
CA VAL A 443 -5.68 -5.41 24.01
C VAL A 443 -4.30 -4.95 24.47
N ILE A 444 -4.26 -4.01 25.41
CA ILE A 444 -3.06 -3.59 26.14
C ILE A 444 -3.30 -3.83 27.62
N GLN A 445 -2.36 -4.51 28.27
CA GLN A 445 -2.42 -4.75 29.70
C GLN A 445 -1.72 -3.62 30.45
N PHE A 446 -2.49 -2.85 31.20
CA PHE A 446 -1.93 -1.84 32.09
C PHE A 446 -1.78 -2.40 33.50
N TYR A 447 -0.74 -1.96 34.20
CA TYR A 447 -0.65 -2.22 35.63
C TYR A 447 -1.90 -1.66 36.35
N PRO A 448 -2.42 -2.32 37.40
CA PRO A 448 -3.60 -1.85 38.13
C PRO A 448 -3.50 -0.36 38.49
N ASN A 449 -4.55 0.40 38.23
CA ASN A 449 -4.66 1.84 38.45
C ASN A 449 -3.56 2.72 37.78
N SER A 450 -2.86 2.18 36.79
CA SER A 450 -1.82 2.90 36.05
C SER A 450 -2.23 3.12 34.60
N ASP A 451 -1.69 4.17 34.01
CA ASP A 451 -1.74 4.52 32.57
C ASP A 451 -0.33 4.47 31.94
N ASP A 452 0.67 4.01 32.69
CA ASP A 452 2.04 3.85 32.23
C ASP A 452 2.20 2.60 31.33
N LEU A 453 2.38 2.81 30.02
CA LEU A 453 2.61 1.75 29.02
C LEU A 453 3.99 1.08 29.16
N GLU A 454 4.96 1.79 29.73
CA GLU A 454 6.34 1.34 29.90
C GLU A 454 6.61 0.86 31.33
N LYS A 455 5.54 0.64 32.12
CA LYS A 455 5.65 0.16 33.50
C LYS A 455 6.44 -1.13 33.57
N LYS A 456 7.53 -1.09 34.32
CA LYS A 456 8.36 -2.24 34.57
C LYS A 456 8.02 -2.87 35.91
N ILE A 457 8.17 -4.18 35.97
CA ILE A 457 8.03 -4.99 37.19
C ILE A 457 9.29 -5.83 37.40
N GLN A 458 9.57 -6.16 38.64
CA GLN A 458 10.65 -7.10 38.97
C GLN A 458 10.12 -8.53 38.95
N LYS A 459 10.79 -9.40 38.23
CA LYS A 459 10.50 -10.82 38.15
C LYS A 459 11.73 -11.64 38.49
N THR A 460 11.59 -12.55 39.42
CA THR A 460 12.68 -13.46 39.81
C THR A 460 12.56 -14.76 39.02
N VAL A 461 13.55 -15.03 38.18
CA VAL A 461 13.70 -16.27 37.42
C VAL A 461 15.07 -16.85 37.77
N ASP A 462 15.14 -18.11 38.14
CA ASP A 462 16.41 -18.82 38.48
C ASP A 462 17.28 -18.05 39.51
N ASN A 463 16.67 -17.52 40.56
CA ASN A 463 17.31 -16.68 41.58
C ASN A 463 17.97 -15.38 41.08
N LYS A 464 17.63 -14.94 39.85
CA LYS A 464 18.03 -13.64 39.31
C LYS A 464 16.81 -12.74 39.22
N THR A 465 16.90 -11.55 39.79
CA THR A 465 15.86 -10.54 39.62
C THR A 465 16.09 -9.81 38.29
N LEU A 466 15.13 -9.92 37.40
CA LEU A 466 15.12 -9.25 36.11
C LEU A 466 14.02 -8.18 36.13
N GLU A 467 14.29 -7.06 35.48
CA GLU A 467 13.32 -6.02 35.27
C GLU A 467 12.72 -6.19 33.86
N GLU A 468 11.41 -6.39 33.76
CA GLU A 468 10.71 -6.55 32.49
C GLU A 468 9.46 -5.66 32.44
N LEU A 469 8.99 -5.35 31.22
CA LEU A 469 7.74 -4.62 30.99
C LEU A 469 6.57 -5.43 31.56
N TYR A 470 5.63 -4.75 32.21
CA TYR A 470 4.39 -5.38 32.68
C TYR A 470 3.59 -5.99 31.53
N ASP A 471 3.47 -5.28 30.41
CA ASP A 471 2.99 -5.82 29.14
C ASP A 471 4.13 -5.83 28.11
N PRO A 472 4.78 -6.98 27.88
CA PRO A 472 5.85 -7.08 26.90
C PRO A 472 5.35 -6.87 25.44
N ASN A 473 4.03 -6.93 25.19
CA ASN A 473 3.44 -6.68 23.87
C ASN A 473 3.17 -5.19 23.61
N ALA A 474 3.18 -4.32 24.61
CA ALA A 474 2.87 -2.91 24.43
C ALA A 474 3.69 -2.22 23.32
N PRO A 475 5.02 -2.42 23.20
CA PRO A 475 5.80 -1.84 22.10
C PRO A 475 5.39 -2.32 20.71
N PHE A 476 5.00 -3.60 20.60
CA PHE A 476 4.49 -4.18 19.35
C PHE A 476 3.13 -3.59 18.98
N VAL A 477 2.25 -3.44 19.95
CA VAL A 477 0.94 -2.82 19.75
C VAL A 477 1.07 -1.37 19.27
N VAL A 478 1.98 -0.59 19.87
CA VAL A 478 2.26 0.79 19.44
C VAL A 478 2.84 0.81 18.02
N GLU A 479 3.69 -0.16 17.65
CA GLU A 479 4.21 -0.29 16.28
C GLU A 479 3.09 -0.53 15.27
N GLU A 480 2.23 -1.51 15.52
CA GLU A 480 1.12 -1.85 14.63
C GLU A 480 0.08 -0.71 14.52
N ALA A 481 -0.19 -0.04 15.65
CA ALA A 481 -1.02 1.14 15.70
C ALA A 481 -0.47 2.29 14.85
N GLY A 482 0.83 2.50 14.94
CA GLY A 482 1.52 3.54 14.19
C GLY A 482 1.53 3.27 12.68
N LYS A 483 1.78 2.02 12.28
CA LYS A 483 1.71 1.63 10.86
C LYS A 483 0.34 1.93 10.28
N LEU A 484 -0.72 1.48 10.93
CA LEU A 484 -2.07 1.73 10.46
C LEU A 484 -2.41 3.23 10.42
N SER A 485 -2.04 3.96 11.46
CA SER A 485 -2.24 5.41 11.52
C SER A 485 -1.50 6.15 10.39
N GLY A 486 -0.32 5.66 10.03
CA GLY A 486 0.44 6.18 8.91
C GLY A 486 -0.19 5.84 7.56
N GLN A 487 -0.64 4.60 7.37
CA GLN A 487 -1.32 4.15 6.14
C GLN A 487 -2.60 4.97 5.87
N PHE A 488 -3.38 5.22 6.91
CA PHE A 488 -4.56 6.08 6.88
C PHE A 488 -4.22 7.52 7.28
N GLY A 489 -3.16 8.06 6.70
CA GLY A 489 -2.56 9.34 7.09
C GLY A 489 -3.48 10.55 6.91
N ALA A 490 -4.54 10.46 6.12
CA ALA A 490 -5.55 11.50 5.96
C ALA A 490 -6.83 11.25 6.79
N ALA A 491 -6.92 10.12 7.50
CA ALA A 491 -8.04 9.84 8.39
C ALA A 491 -7.86 10.46 9.78
N ARG A 492 -8.97 10.88 10.39
CA ARG A 492 -9.01 11.16 11.83
C ARG A 492 -9.14 9.85 12.60
N ILE A 493 -8.44 9.73 13.70
CA ILE A 493 -8.36 8.52 14.51
C ILE A 493 -8.88 8.81 15.91
N VAL A 494 -9.88 8.03 16.33
CA VAL A 494 -10.38 8.04 17.71
C VAL A 494 -9.77 6.86 18.45
N ILE A 495 -9.06 7.14 19.54
CA ILE A 495 -8.52 6.14 20.45
C ILE A 495 -9.47 6.04 21.63
N GLU A 496 -10.25 4.96 21.68
CA GLU A 496 -11.16 4.70 22.80
C GLU A 496 -10.49 3.80 23.85
N GLY A 497 -10.41 4.28 25.08
CA GLY A 497 -9.96 3.50 26.21
C GLY A 497 -11.14 2.88 26.96
N HIS A 498 -11.01 1.62 27.33
CA HIS A 498 -12.00 0.89 28.11
C HIS A 498 -11.36 0.29 29.36
N THR A 499 -12.15 0.06 30.38
CA THR A 499 -11.77 -0.69 31.58
C THR A 499 -12.68 -1.91 31.71
N ASP A 500 -12.21 -2.95 32.38
CA ASP A 500 -13.07 -4.07 32.73
C ASP A 500 -14.14 -3.68 33.76
N GLY A 501 -15.13 -4.52 33.92
CA GLY A 501 -16.21 -4.34 34.88
C GLY A 501 -15.89 -4.87 36.30
N SER A 502 -14.66 -5.31 36.57
CA SER A 502 -14.30 -6.01 37.82
C SER A 502 -14.53 -5.18 39.08
N MET A 503 -14.47 -3.86 38.97
CA MET A 503 -14.68 -2.90 40.07
C MET A 503 -16.14 -2.39 40.16
N ARG A 504 -17.05 -2.86 39.31
CA ARG A 504 -18.47 -2.52 39.41
C ARG A 504 -19.04 -3.02 40.72
N GLY A 505 -19.62 -2.10 41.49
CA GLY A 505 -20.19 -2.44 42.81
C GLY A 505 -19.20 -2.42 43.98
N ALA A 506 -17.93 -2.19 43.76
CA ALA A 506 -16.98 -1.85 44.80
C ALA A 506 -17.24 -0.38 45.20
N GLY A 507 -17.85 -0.16 46.36
CA GLY A 507 -18.36 1.16 46.80
C GLY A 507 -17.35 2.31 46.87
N SER A 508 -16.08 2.06 46.54
CA SER A 508 -15.00 3.05 46.51
C SER A 508 -14.63 3.54 45.12
N VAL A 509 -15.20 3.00 44.04
CA VAL A 509 -14.86 3.36 42.65
C VAL A 509 -16.12 3.78 41.92
N THR A 510 -16.13 4.98 41.36
CA THR A 510 -17.25 5.54 40.62
C THR A 510 -17.08 5.32 39.11
N SER A 511 -18.17 5.47 38.33
CA SER A 511 -18.14 5.47 36.89
C SER A 511 -17.22 6.58 36.34
N ALA A 512 -17.17 7.73 37.00
CA ALA A 512 -16.30 8.83 36.63
C ALA A 512 -14.81 8.48 36.76
N ASP A 513 -14.42 7.78 37.86
CA ASP A 513 -13.04 7.38 38.11
C ASP A 513 -12.51 6.44 37.02
N VAL A 514 -13.32 5.47 36.58
CA VAL A 514 -12.92 4.54 35.55
C VAL A 514 -12.95 5.17 34.16
N GLN A 515 -13.86 6.12 33.93
CA GLN A 515 -13.89 6.89 32.69
C GLN A 515 -12.60 7.76 32.58
N GLU A 516 -12.19 8.40 33.65
CA GLU A 516 -10.96 9.17 33.72
C GLU A 516 -9.73 8.29 33.53
N LEU A 517 -9.65 7.13 34.19
CA LEU A 517 -8.54 6.19 34.01
C LEU A 517 -8.44 5.70 32.58
N SER A 518 -9.58 5.34 31.96
CA SER A 518 -9.61 4.89 30.59
C SER A 518 -9.21 6.00 29.60
N LEU A 519 -9.56 7.26 29.88
CA LEU A 519 -9.12 8.42 29.10
C LEU A 519 -7.59 8.63 29.23
N ARG A 520 -7.03 8.54 30.45
CA ARG A 520 -5.57 8.66 30.63
C ARG A 520 -4.83 7.56 29.86
N ARG A 521 -5.32 6.33 29.86
CA ARG A 521 -4.74 5.21 29.08
C ARG A 521 -4.81 5.45 27.57
N ALA A 522 -5.94 5.94 27.05
CA ALA A 522 -6.06 6.31 25.65
C ALA A 522 -5.07 7.43 25.27
N ASN A 523 -4.88 8.42 26.15
CA ASN A 523 -3.87 9.46 25.96
C ASN A 523 -2.44 8.92 26.03
N ALA A 524 -2.15 7.97 26.90
CA ALA A 524 -0.82 7.32 26.97
C ALA A 524 -0.47 6.62 25.66
N VAL A 525 -1.43 5.92 25.04
CA VAL A 525 -1.27 5.32 23.70
C VAL A 525 -1.03 6.39 22.64
N LYS A 526 -1.84 7.46 22.64
CA LYS A 526 -1.65 8.61 21.72
C LYS A 526 -0.23 9.18 21.84
N GLN A 527 0.24 9.43 23.05
CA GLN A 527 1.58 10.00 23.27
C GLN A 527 2.69 9.04 22.86
N ALA A 528 2.52 7.73 23.10
CA ALA A 528 3.47 6.73 22.65
C ALA A 528 3.58 6.67 21.12
N LEU A 529 2.46 6.77 20.40
CA LEU A 529 2.42 6.83 18.94
C LEU A 529 3.18 8.03 18.39
N ILE A 530 2.90 9.23 18.90
CA ILE A 530 3.52 10.47 18.44
C ILE A 530 5.03 10.50 18.78
N ARG A 531 5.41 9.98 19.95
CA ARG A 531 6.82 9.87 20.35
C ARG A 531 7.59 8.91 19.45
N LYS A 532 6.99 7.76 19.12
CA LYS A 532 7.63 6.75 18.27
C LYS A 532 7.67 7.16 16.80
N PHE A 533 6.63 7.83 16.31
CA PHE A 533 6.47 8.24 14.94
C PHE A 533 6.23 9.76 14.83
N PRO A 534 7.29 10.56 14.85
CA PRO A 534 7.16 12.03 14.82
C PRO A 534 6.48 12.62 13.58
N SER A 535 6.33 11.83 12.51
CA SER A 535 5.58 12.20 11.32
C SER A 535 4.06 12.14 11.50
N LEU A 536 3.56 11.45 12.54
CA LEU A 536 2.15 11.44 12.90
C LEU A 536 1.78 12.74 13.62
N GLN A 537 0.72 13.38 13.16
CA GLN A 537 0.30 14.65 13.74
C GLN A 537 -0.55 14.45 15.00
N PRO A 538 -0.30 15.18 16.08
CA PRO A 538 -1.09 15.07 17.33
C PRO A 538 -2.60 15.29 17.14
N ASN A 539 -2.97 16.19 16.20
CA ASN A 539 -4.37 16.51 15.91
C ASN A 539 -5.08 15.49 15.01
N GLN A 540 -4.36 14.50 14.49
CA GLN A 540 -4.95 13.33 13.83
C GLN A 540 -5.70 12.45 14.85
N PHE A 541 -5.26 12.48 16.12
CA PHE A 541 -5.73 11.60 17.18
C PHE A 541 -6.60 12.34 18.19
N THR A 542 -7.74 11.72 18.52
CA THR A 542 -8.61 12.13 19.61
C THR A 542 -8.77 10.97 20.59
N ALA A 543 -8.46 11.19 21.88
CA ALA A 543 -8.60 10.19 22.92
C ALA A 543 -9.96 10.31 23.63
N VAL A 544 -10.60 9.19 23.94
CA VAL A 544 -11.89 9.11 24.63
C VAL A 544 -11.82 8.03 25.70
N GLY A 545 -12.28 8.33 26.90
CA GLY A 545 -12.50 7.34 27.96
C GLY A 545 -13.94 6.83 27.90
N ARG A 546 -14.12 5.51 27.89
CA ARG A 546 -15.40 4.83 27.94
C ARG A 546 -15.68 4.12 29.24
N GLY A 547 -14.69 4.11 30.16
CA GLY A 547 -14.80 3.37 31.40
C GLY A 547 -15.19 1.92 31.16
N TRP A 548 -16.23 1.46 31.83
CA TRP A 548 -16.78 0.11 31.68
C TRP A 548 -18.04 0.02 30.80
N ASP A 549 -18.35 1.04 29.95
CA ASP A 549 -19.54 1.02 29.10
C ASP A 549 -19.50 -0.14 28.08
N ARG A 550 -18.30 -0.50 27.64
CA ARG A 550 -18.03 -1.67 26.79
C ARG A 550 -16.80 -2.41 27.36
N PRO A 551 -16.98 -3.19 28.44
CA PRO A 551 -15.89 -3.88 29.14
C PRO A 551 -15.25 -5.01 28.33
#